data_41e86c9481ca228926214f722a490d63
#
_entry.id   41e86c9481ca228926214f722a490d63
#
_cell.length_a   1.000
_cell.length_b   1.000
_cell.length_c   1.000
_cell.angle_alpha   90.00
_cell.angle_beta   90.00
_cell.angle_gamma   90.00
#
_symmetry.space_group_name_H-M   'P 1'
#
loop_
_entity.id
_entity.type
_entity.pdbx_description
1 polymer ?
#
loop_
_entity_poly.entity_id
_entity_poly.type
_entity_poly.pdbx_seq_one_letter_code
_entity_poly.pdbx_strand_id
1 'polypeptide(L)'
;MFKTDYESKLGKHILGQSIIMKYEHIDELTKEQFAVARNNGFGASDSAKLLGVSPFGDRMDLIREKAAGTVNEEIGKKASVRKGSDVEHIILEKGEKLISNVLYMDEEESIHIHKPYNMYGLKESSLNINYDGVLFKGEEVLTIAEAKLVTKYGRKYYDFNKAMLRTIDGEVDINYINESEKPTHPIINDVNILDVCTKLADYYGVPVYYYTQVQQQLMSMTEDYGYLIVQDDDNWETYVFKIHKNEQLIEILKQKSVSAWAMVEAMRSNANR
;
A
#
# COMPACT_ATOMS: atom_id res chain seq x y z
N MET A 1 4.67 0.01 26.55
CA MET A 1 4.30 -1.41 26.74
C MET A 1 3.38 -1.92 25.62
N PHE A 2 2.52 -1.10 25.02
CA PHE A 2 1.56 -1.52 23.98
C PHE A 2 2.16 -1.69 22.57
N LYS A 3 3.21 -0.95 22.19
CA LYS A 3 3.80 -0.99 20.83
C LYS A 3 4.36 -2.38 20.45
N THR A 4 5.06 -3.02 21.37
CA THR A 4 5.70 -4.33 21.13
C THR A 4 4.69 -5.48 21.00
N ASP A 5 3.48 -5.31 21.51
CA ASP A 5 2.45 -6.36 21.48
C ASP A 5 1.80 -6.46 20.10
N TYR A 6 1.42 -5.33 19.48
CA TYR A 6 0.86 -5.31 18.13
C TYR A 6 1.86 -5.81 17.07
N GLU A 7 3.15 -5.41 17.16
CA GLU A 7 4.19 -5.91 16.27
C GLU A 7 4.37 -7.42 16.41
N SER A 8 4.31 -7.96 17.65
CA SER A 8 4.39 -9.40 17.88
C SER A 8 3.19 -10.15 17.26
N LYS A 9 1.98 -9.60 17.39
CA LYS A 9 0.77 -10.17 16.80
C LYS A 9 0.80 -10.12 15.28
N LEU A 10 1.15 -8.96 14.72
CA LEU A 10 1.34 -8.79 13.28
C LEU A 10 2.41 -9.76 12.75
N GLY A 11 3.56 -9.84 13.43
CA GLY A 11 4.61 -10.78 13.08
C GLY A 11 4.13 -12.24 13.06
N LYS A 12 3.39 -12.68 14.07
CA LYS A 12 2.79 -14.02 14.11
C LYS A 12 1.78 -14.26 13.00
N HIS A 13 1.01 -13.25 12.65
CA HIS A 13 0.00 -13.31 11.59
C HIS A 13 0.62 -13.46 10.20
N ILE A 14 1.63 -12.63 9.89
CA ILE A 14 2.20 -12.54 8.54
C ILE A 14 3.47 -13.36 8.34
N LEU A 15 4.25 -13.63 9.41
CA LEU A 15 5.44 -14.47 9.34
C LEU A 15 5.03 -15.93 9.19
N GLY A 16 5.27 -16.48 8.04
CA GLY A 16 4.96 -17.84 7.67
C GLY A 16 5.70 -18.21 6.40
N GLN A 17 5.14 -19.04 5.61
CA GLN A 17 5.75 -19.72 4.46
C GLN A 17 6.73 -18.90 3.62
N SER A 18 6.40 -17.65 3.29
CA SER A 18 7.20 -16.84 2.36
C SER A 18 7.48 -15.42 2.84
N ILE A 19 6.88 -14.99 3.94
CA ILE A 19 7.08 -13.64 4.49
C ILE A 19 8.12 -13.69 5.60
N ILE A 20 9.07 -12.77 5.54
CA ILE A 20 10.11 -12.58 6.56
C ILE A 20 10.15 -11.12 7.00
N MET A 21 10.58 -10.89 8.23
CA MET A 21 10.94 -9.56 8.68
C MET A 21 12.32 -9.19 8.09
N LYS A 22 12.39 -8.07 7.39
CA LYS A 22 13.61 -7.58 6.75
C LYS A 22 14.35 -6.56 7.60
N TYR A 23 13.61 -5.69 8.27
CA TYR A 23 14.16 -4.66 9.15
C TYR A 23 13.23 -4.45 10.33
N GLU A 24 13.79 -4.38 11.51
CA GLU A 24 13.10 -4.01 12.74
C GLU A 24 13.20 -2.49 12.96
N HIS A 25 12.19 -1.91 13.61
CA HIS A 25 12.20 -0.51 14.06
C HIS A 25 12.61 0.49 12.98
N ILE A 26 11.95 0.46 11.81
CA ILE A 26 12.28 1.36 10.69
C ILE A 26 12.07 2.84 11.00
N ASP A 27 11.26 3.16 12.01
CA ASP A 27 11.04 4.50 12.53
C ASP A 27 12.26 5.07 13.30
N GLU A 28 13.15 4.20 13.80
CA GLU A 28 14.39 4.54 14.46
C GLU A 28 15.58 4.70 13.49
N LEU A 29 15.40 4.29 12.22
CA LEU A 29 16.46 4.41 11.21
C LEU A 29 16.73 5.87 10.85
N THR A 30 18.00 6.20 10.67
CA THR A 30 18.34 7.47 10.03
C THR A 30 17.82 7.51 8.60
N LYS A 31 17.73 8.69 7.99
CA LYS A 31 17.28 8.83 6.59
C LYS A 31 18.15 8.01 5.64
N GLU A 32 19.45 7.96 5.87
CA GLU A 32 20.42 7.19 5.09
C GLU A 32 20.18 5.69 5.25
N GLN A 33 19.99 5.21 6.49
CA GLN A 33 19.70 3.80 6.78
C GLN A 33 18.38 3.37 6.16
N PHE A 34 17.34 4.19 6.31
CA PHE A 34 16.03 3.92 5.68
C PHE A 34 16.13 3.89 4.15
N ALA A 35 16.94 4.76 3.58
CA ALA A 35 17.22 4.78 2.15
C ALA A 35 17.89 3.48 1.67
N VAL A 36 18.88 2.99 2.42
CA VAL A 36 19.53 1.70 2.16
C VAL A 36 18.51 0.57 2.25
N ALA A 37 17.69 0.54 3.30
CA ALA A 37 16.64 -0.45 3.47
C ALA A 37 15.67 -0.48 2.28
N ARG A 38 15.20 0.69 1.83
CA ARG A 38 14.35 0.82 0.62
C ARG A 38 15.03 0.37 -0.67
N ASN A 39 16.34 0.56 -0.79
CA ASN A 39 17.10 0.16 -1.99
C ASN A 39 17.44 -1.33 -2.03
N ASN A 40 17.20 -2.07 -0.95
CA ASN A 40 17.37 -3.53 -0.90
C ASN A 40 16.10 -4.30 -1.29
N GLY A 41 15.27 -3.72 -2.16
CA GLY A 41 14.09 -4.34 -2.71
C GLY A 41 13.14 -3.32 -3.33
N PHE A 42 12.00 -3.81 -3.80
CA PHE A 42 10.93 -3.02 -4.38
C PHE A 42 9.83 -2.82 -3.35
N GLY A 43 9.63 -1.58 -2.90
CA GLY A 43 8.54 -1.22 -1.99
C GLY A 43 7.18 -1.29 -2.67
N ALA A 44 6.09 -1.27 -1.90
CA ALA A 44 4.74 -1.34 -2.45
C ALA A 44 4.44 -0.16 -3.40
N SER A 45 5.01 1.01 -3.17
CA SER A 45 4.92 2.16 -4.10
C SER A 45 5.64 1.95 -5.44
N ASP A 46 6.50 0.94 -5.56
CA ASP A 46 7.21 0.60 -6.81
C ASP A 46 6.40 -0.37 -7.69
N SER A 47 5.32 -0.98 -7.15
CA SER A 47 4.54 -2.03 -7.81
C SER A 47 4.02 -1.63 -9.20
N ALA A 48 3.52 -0.40 -9.35
CA ALA A 48 3.03 0.08 -10.63
C ALA A 48 4.13 0.17 -11.70
N LYS A 49 5.35 0.60 -11.33
CA LYS A 49 6.51 0.61 -12.24
C LYS A 49 6.95 -0.81 -12.60
N LEU A 50 6.99 -1.73 -11.62
CA LEU A 50 7.31 -3.15 -11.86
C LEU A 50 6.35 -3.79 -12.86
N LEU A 51 5.07 -3.50 -12.73
CA LEU A 51 4.03 -4.01 -13.63
C LEU A 51 4.03 -3.32 -15.00
N GLY A 52 4.66 -2.15 -15.14
CA GLY A 52 4.63 -1.33 -16.35
C GLY A 52 3.33 -0.55 -16.53
N VAL A 53 2.61 -0.28 -15.44
CA VAL A 53 1.32 0.45 -15.44
C VAL A 53 1.43 1.84 -14.78
N SER A 54 2.62 2.27 -14.40
CA SER A 54 2.85 3.56 -13.74
C SER A 54 2.85 4.72 -14.73
N PRO A 55 2.18 5.84 -14.42
CA PRO A 55 2.31 7.07 -15.18
C PRO A 55 3.59 7.87 -14.84
N PHE A 56 4.39 7.42 -13.86
CA PHE A 56 5.54 8.16 -13.31
C PHE A 56 6.91 7.57 -13.65
N GLY A 57 7.00 6.79 -14.70
CA GLY A 57 8.22 6.14 -15.14
C GLY A 57 8.04 4.64 -15.37
N ASP A 58 8.99 4.05 -16.05
CA ASP A 58 8.93 2.66 -16.46
C ASP A 58 9.72 1.72 -15.52
N ARG A 59 9.63 0.43 -15.81
CA ARG A 59 10.33 -0.61 -15.05
C ARG A 59 11.84 -0.48 -15.16
N MET A 60 12.38 -0.07 -16.32
CA MET A 60 13.82 0.06 -16.50
C MET A 60 14.38 1.25 -15.72
N ASP A 61 13.62 2.35 -15.61
CA ASP A 61 14.00 3.49 -14.77
C ASP A 61 14.08 3.06 -13.31
N LEU A 62 13.09 2.30 -12.82
CA LEU A 62 13.11 1.75 -11.46
C LEU A 62 14.32 0.83 -11.23
N ILE A 63 14.64 -0.05 -12.17
CA ILE A 63 15.80 -0.94 -12.08
C ILE A 63 17.10 -0.13 -12.01
N ARG A 64 17.26 0.90 -12.84
CA ARG A 64 18.42 1.80 -12.81
C ARG A 64 18.53 2.56 -11.49
N GLU A 65 17.42 3.11 -10.97
CA GLU A 65 17.35 3.78 -9.66
C GLU A 65 17.85 2.84 -8.55
N LYS A 66 17.33 1.60 -8.51
CA LYS A 66 17.73 0.59 -7.53
C LYS A 66 19.19 0.15 -7.69
N ALA A 67 19.66 -0.04 -8.92
CA ALA A 67 21.04 -0.42 -9.19
C ALA A 67 22.04 0.66 -8.78
N ALA A 68 21.73 1.91 -9.03
CA ALA A 68 22.55 3.04 -8.62
C ALA A 68 22.58 3.25 -7.09
N GLY A 69 21.65 2.64 -6.36
CA GLY A 69 21.53 2.84 -4.91
C GLY A 69 21.16 4.28 -4.53
N THR A 70 20.76 5.10 -5.49
CA THR A 70 20.42 6.50 -5.27
C THR A 70 19.03 6.63 -4.68
N VAL A 71 18.93 7.45 -3.65
CA VAL A 71 17.65 7.91 -3.14
C VAL A 71 17.33 9.22 -3.85
N ASN A 72 16.19 9.28 -4.49
CA ASN A 72 15.76 10.52 -5.08
C ASN A 72 15.30 11.49 -3.98
N GLU A 73 16.24 12.18 -3.37
CA GLU A 73 16.00 13.17 -2.30
C GLU A 73 15.03 14.27 -2.72
N GLU A 74 14.96 14.59 -4.00
CA GLU A 74 14.07 15.62 -4.54
C GLU A 74 12.59 15.27 -4.34
N ILE A 75 12.23 13.98 -4.35
CA ILE A 75 10.85 13.55 -4.07
C ILE A 75 10.48 13.86 -2.63
N GLY A 76 11.35 13.55 -1.67
CA GLY A 76 11.14 13.84 -0.26
C GLY A 76 11.08 15.34 0.08
N LYS A 77 11.68 16.20 -0.77
CA LYS A 77 11.65 17.66 -0.60
C LYS A 77 10.35 18.30 -1.10
N LYS A 78 9.55 17.59 -1.89
CA LYS A 78 8.26 18.13 -2.39
C LYS A 78 7.32 18.42 -1.22
N ALA A 79 6.77 19.63 -1.18
CA ALA A 79 5.87 20.07 -0.12
C ALA A 79 4.65 19.13 0.07
N SER A 80 4.11 18.59 -1.03
CA SER A 80 2.99 17.64 -0.99
C SER A 80 3.35 16.31 -0.33
N VAL A 81 4.59 15.81 -0.53
CA VAL A 81 5.06 14.55 0.09
C VAL A 81 5.27 14.75 1.59
N ARG A 82 5.91 15.86 1.98
CA ARG A 82 6.09 16.19 3.41
C ARG A 82 4.75 16.37 4.12
N LYS A 83 3.84 17.15 3.54
CA LYS A 83 2.51 17.34 4.08
C LYS A 83 1.77 16.01 4.24
N GLY A 84 1.86 15.10 3.26
CA GLY A 84 1.27 13.77 3.34
C GLY A 84 1.80 12.99 4.54
N SER A 85 3.12 12.94 4.74
CA SER A 85 3.74 12.26 5.88
C SER A 85 3.36 12.90 7.23
N ASP A 86 3.27 14.23 7.28
CA ASP A 86 2.93 14.96 8.51
C ASP A 86 1.50 14.68 8.98
N VAL A 87 0.57 14.41 8.05
CA VAL A 87 -0.86 14.19 8.36
C VAL A 87 -1.31 12.72 8.29
N GLU A 88 -0.41 11.79 7.92
CA GLU A 88 -0.72 10.38 7.75
C GLU A 88 -1.44 9.78 8.98
N HIS A 89 -0.96 10.08 10.18
CA HIS A 89 -1.58 9.62 11.42
C HIS A 89 -3.01 10.15 11.61
N ILE A 90 -3.29 11.39 11.18
CA ILE A 90 -4.63 11.98 11.23
C ILE A 90 -5.57 11.27 10.26
N ILE A 91 -5.07 10.93 9.07
CA ILE A 91 -5.83 10.19 8.05
C ILE A 91 -6.22 8.81 8.58
N LEU A 92 -5.26 8.09 9.18
CA LEU A 92 -5.50 6.79 9.77
C LEU A 92 -6.51 6.85 10.94
N GLU A 93 -6.39 7.83 11.83
CA GLU A 93 -7.33 8.04 12.94
C GLU A 93 -8.76 8.33 12.45
N LYS A 94 -8.91 9.16 11.42
CA LYS A 94 -10.23 9.43 10.83
C LYS A 94 -10.81 8.19 10.15
N GLY A 95 -9.98 7.44 9.41
CA GLY A 95 -10.37 6.19 8.78
C GLY A 95 -10.79 5.14 9.80
N GLU A 96 -10.04 5.00 10.90
CA GLU A 96 -10.38 4.12 12.02
C GLU A 96 -11.77 4.45 12.58
N LYS A 97 -12.04 5.72 12.86
CA LYS A 97 -13.34 6.18 13.37
C LYS A 97 -14.49 5.86 12.40
N LEU A 98 -14.28 6.09 11.09
CA LEU A 98 -15.28 5.79 10.07
C LEU A 98 -15.56 4.29 9.99
N ILE A 99 -14.52 3.48 9.91
CA ILE A 99 -14.61 2.02 9.80
C ILE A 99 -15.26 1.44 11.05
N SER A 100 -14.80 1.84 12.25
CA SER A 100 -15.31 1.37 13.52
C SER A 100 -16.79 1.72 13.68
N ASN A 101 -17.17 2.98 13.47
CA ASN A 101 -18.53 3.46 13.68
C ASN A 101 -19.57 2.91 12.71
N VAL A 102 -19.14 2.42 11.53
CA VAL A 102 -20.08 1.96 10.49
C VAL A 102 -20.09 0.45 10.36
N LEU A 103 -18.92 -0.18 10.31
CA LEU A 103 -18.82 -1.59 10.01
C LEU A 103 -18.82 -2.48 11.27
N TYR A 104 -18.49 -1.90 12.43
CA TYR A 104 -18.30 -2.63 13.67
C TYR A 104 -19.06 -2.01 14.87
N MET A 105 -20.17 -1.31 14.59
CA MET A 105 -20.99 -0.63 15.61
C MET A 105 -21.49 -1.56 16.73
N ASP A 106 -21.83 -2.80 16.36
CA ASP A 106 -22.39 -3.79 17.29
C ASP A 106 -21.34 -4.76 17.84
N GLU A 107 -20.05 -4.50 17.58
CA GLU A 107 -18.97 -5.38 18.02
C GLU A 107 -18.55 -5.04 19.45
N GLU A 108 -18.39 -6.06 20.29
CA GLU A 108 -17.88 -5.90 21.66
C GLU A 108 -16.40 -5.52 21.69
N GLU A 109 -15.65 -5.87 20.65
CA GLU A 109 -14.23 -5.61 20.53
C GLU A 109 -13.95 -4.32 19.74
N SER A 110 -13.05 -3.51 20.28
CA SER A 110 -12.65 -2.26 19.64
C SER A 110 -11.82 -2.50 18.38
N ILE A 111 -12.07 -1.67 17.36
CA ILE A 111 -11.26 -1.61 16.15
C ILE A 111 -10.18 -0.55 16.33
N HIS A 112 -8.95 -0.91 15.95
CA HIS A 112 -7.80 0.00 16.00
C HIS A 112 -6.94 -0.13 14.74
N ILE A 113 -6.43 1.01 14.26
CA ILE A 113 -5.39 1.03 13.22
C ILE A 113 -4.06 1.29 13.91
N HIS A 114 -3.14 0.35 13.80
CA HIS A 114 -1.79 0.47 14.31
C HIS A 114 -0.80 0.66 13.17
N LYS A 115 0.12 1.63 13.31
CA LYS A 115 1.23 1.81 12.38
C LYS A 115 2.37 0.86 12.76
N PRO A 116 2.70 -0.12 11.89
CA PRO A 116 3.83 -1.02 12.16
C PRO A 116 5.17 -0.31 12.05
N TYR A 117 6.12 -0.79 12.85
CA TYR A 117 7.51 -0.28 12.88
C TYR A 117 8.48 -1.17 12.11
N ASN A 118 8.04 -2.36 11.68
CA ASN A 118 8.89 -3.32 11.01
C ASN A 118 8.63 -3.31 9.51
N MET A 119 9.67 -3.57 8.72
CA MET A 119 9.57 -3.81 7.29
C MET A 119 9.63 -5.30 7.03
N TYR A 120 8.67 -5.80 6.31
CA TYR A 120 8.56 -7.20 5.91
C TYR A 120 8.88 -7.35 4.42
N GLY A 121 8.98 -8.59 3.98
CA GLY A 121 9.15 -8.88 2.56
C GLY A 121 9.06 -10.37 2.28
N LEU A 122 9.00 -10.73 1.00
CA LEU A 122 9.03 -12.13 0.58
C LEU A 122 10.45 -12.68 0.64
N LYS A 123 10.58 -13.91 1.14
CA LYS A 123 11.88 -14.60 1.25
C LYS A 123 12.54 -14.82 -0.09
N GLU A 124 11.75 -15.19 -1.11
CA GLU A 124 12.22 -15.58 -2.44
C GLU A 124 12.03 -14.48 -3.50
N SER A 125 11.68 -13.28 -3.07
CA SER A 125 11.54 -12.13 -3.95
C SER A 125 12.14 -10.89 -3.31
N SER A 126 12.34 -9.86 -4.12
CA SER A 126 12.85 -8.58 -3.64
C SER A 126 11.72 -7.58 -3.36
N LEU A 127 10.51 -8.07 -3.07
CA LEU A 127 9.40 -7.22 -2.65
C LEU A 127 9.53 -6.89 -1.16
N ASN A 128 9.42 -5.61 -0.84
CA ASN A 128 9.36 -5.09 0.51
C ASN A 128 7.96 -4.60 0.81
N ILE A 129 7.50 -4.84 2.04
CA ILE A 129 6.20 -4.41 2.53
C ILE A 129 6.43 -3.51 3.73
N ASN A 130 5.97 -2.29 3.60
CA ASN A 130 5.83 -1.33 4.69
C ASN A 130 4.38 -0.86 4.70
N TYR A 131 3.77 -0.83 5.87
CA TYR A 131 2.36 -0.48 6.04
C TYR A 131 2.25 0.93 6.62
N ASP A 132 1.33 1.73 6.09
CA ASP A 132 0.93 2.97 6.76
C ASP A 132 0.11 2.62 8.01
N GLY A 133 -0.75 1.59 7.93
CA GLY A 133 -1.52 1.07 9.04
C GLY A 133 -1.94 -0.38 8.86
N VAL A 134 -2.19 -1.05 9.97
CA VAL A 134 -2.82 -2.38 10.04
C VAL A 134 -4.02 -2.28 10.96
N LEU A 135 -5.15 -2.77 10.52
CA LEU A 135 -6.41 -2.79 11.24
C LEU A 135 -6.49 -4.02 12.14
N PHE A 136 -6.78 -3.81 13.40
CA PHE A 136 -6.99 -4.84 14.40
C PHE A 136 -8.42 -4.80 14.93
N LYS A 137 -8.97 -5.97 15.25
CA LYS A 137 -10.17 -6.17 16.05
C LYS A 137 -9.75 -6.81 17.36
N GLY A 138 -9.76 -6.04 18.45
CA GLY A 138 -9.12 -6.46 19.68
C GLY A 138 -7.66 -6.82 19.47
N GLU A 139 -7.36 -8.12 19.54
CA GLU A 139 -6.02 -8.67 19.33
C GLU A 139 -5.80 -9.29 17.94
N GLU A 140 -6.85 -9.44 17.16
CA GLU A 140 -6.81 -10.06 15.84
C GLU A 140 -6.41 -9.07 14.77
N VAL A 141 -5.48 -9.48 13.90
CA VAL A 141 -5.13 -8.74 12.69
C VAL A 141 -6.24 -8.94 11.66
N LEU A 142 -6.90 -7.85 11.26
CA LEU A 142 -7.92 -7.92 10.22
C LEU A 142 -7.32 -7.70 8.84
N THR A 143 -6.80 -6.49 8.58
CA THR A 143 -6.31 -6.15 7.25
C THR A 143 -5.42 -4.91 7.27
N ILE A 144 -5.01 -4.44 6.09
CA ILE A 144 -4.19 -3.25 5.93
C ILE A 144 -5.03 -2.00 5.72
N ALA A 145 -4.45 -0.85 6.11
CA ALA A 145 -4.96 0.48 5.82
C ALA A 145 -3.83 1.34 5.24
N GLU A 146 -3.97 1.72 3.98
CA GLU A 146 -3.06 2.65 3.31
C GLU A 146 -3.64 4.05 3.38
N ALA A 147 -2.84 5.05 3.78
CA ALA A 147 -3.26 6.43 3.96
C ALA A 147 -2.76 7.33 2.81
N LYS A 148 -3.61 8.18 2.28
CA LYS A 148 -3.24 9.13 1.23
C LYS A 148 -3.86 10.50 1.44
N LEU A 149 -3.04 11.55 1.34
CA LEU A 149 -3.51 12.92 1.20
C LEU A 149 -3.63 13.24 -0.29
N VAL A 150 -4.80 13.64 -0.75
CA VAL A 150 -5.02 14.05 -2.13
C VAL A 150 -5.16 15.57 -2.21
N THR A 151 -4.35 16.18 -3.07
CA THR A 151 -4.46 17.60 -3.40
C THR A 151 -5.47 17.80 -4.52
N LYS A 152 -5.93 19.05 -4.72
CA LYS A 152 -6.84 19.43 -5.82
C LYS A 152 -6.43 18.92 -7.21
N TYR A 153 -5.12 18.80 -7.46
CA TYR A 153 -4.60 18.27 -8.73
C TYR A 153 -4.70 16.75 -8.85
N GLY A 154 -4.69 16.05 -7.70
CA GLY A 154 -4.83 14.60 -7.64
C GLY A 154 -6.27 14.12 -7.69
N ARG A 155 -7.24 14.94 -7.27
CA ARG A 155 -8.67 14.58 -7.20
C ARG A 155 -9.23 13.96 -8.47
N LYS A 156 -8.82 14.48 -9.64
CA LYS A 156 -9.28 13.99 -10.94
C LYS A 156 -8.97 12.52 -11.26
N TYR A 157 -8.11 11.90 -10.47
CA TYR A 157 -7.76 10.48 -10.62
C TYR A 157 -8.58 9.55 -9.74
N TYR A 158 -9.48 10.12 -8.91
CA TYR A 158 -10.38 9.37 -8.05
C TYR A 158 -11.83 9.54 -8.48
N ASP A 159 -12.61 8.48 -8.34
CA ASP A 159 -14.06 8.56 -8.33
C ASP A 159 -14.56 8.38 -6.89
N PHE A 160 -14.68 9.47 -6.18
CA PHE A 160 -15.10 9.47 -4.77
C PHE A 160 -16.51 8.93 -4.54
N ASN A 161 -17.35 8.83 -5.59
CA ASN A 161 -18.66 8.19 -5.48
C ASN A 161 -18.57 6.66 -5.33
N LYS A 162 -17.39 6.09 -5.56
CA LYS A 162 -17.10 4.66 -5.36
C LYS A 162 -16.45 4.37 -4.02
N ALA A 163 -16.18 5.36 -3.20
CA ALA A 163 -15.75 5.14 -1.83
C ALA A 163 -16.87 4.39 -1.07
N MET A 164 -16.48 3.38 -0.30
CA MET A 164 -17.41 2.61 0.54
C MET A 164 -17.98 3.47 1.66
N LEU A 165 -17.11 4.26 2.30
CA LEU A 165 -17.48 5.21 3.35
C LEU A 165 -16.90 6.58 3.00
N ARG A 166 -17.64 7.63 3.31
CA ARG A 166 -17.16 9.01 3.16
C ARG A 166 -17.77 9.94 4.20
N THR A 167 -17.06 11.00 4.52
CA THR A 167 -17.64 12.12 5.26
C THR A 167 -17.97 13.24 4.28
N ILE A 168 -19.21 13.76 4.36
CA ILE A 168 -19.67 14.93 3.60
C ILE A 168 -20.25 15.90 4.61
N ASP A 169 -19.74 17.12 4.67
CA ASP A 169 -20.17 18.15 5.61
C ASP A 169 -20.20 17.68 7.09
N GLY A 170 -19.31 16.74 7.44
CA GLY A 170 -19.21 16.15 8.78
C GLY A 170 -20.16 14.98 9.05
N GLU A 171 -21.05 14.64 8.14
CA GLU A 171 -21.91 13.46 8.21
C GLU A 171 -21.29 12.27 7.50
N VAL A 172 -21.59 11.05 7.97
CA VAL A 172 -21.11 9.80 7.37
C VAL A 172 -22.12 9.36 6.32
N ASP A 173 -21.63 9.18 5.10
CA ASP A 173 -22.38 8.58 4.00
C ASP A 173 -21.79 7.20 3.67
N ILE A 174 -22.68 6.22 3.55
CA ILE A 174 -22.33 4.82 3.34
C ILE A 174 -22.78 4.38 1.96
N ASN A 175 -21.83 3.91 1.16
CA ASN A 175 -22.10 3.39 -0.16
C ASN A 175 -21.95 1.87 -0.17
N TYR A 176 -23.04 1.14 -0.07
CA TYR A 176 -23.06 -0.32 -0.06
C TYR A 176 -22.78 -0.97 -1.43
N ILE A 177 -22.60 -0.21 -2.49
CA ILE A 177 -22.48 -0.74 -3.86
C ILE A 177 -21.26 -1.68 -4.02
N ASN A 178 -20.24 -1.53 -3.17
CA ASN A 178 -18.98 -2.29 -3.29
C ASN A 178 -18.81 -3.43 -2.27
N GLU A 179 -19.82 -3.77 -1.46
CA GLU A 179 -19.65 -4.78 -0.42
C GLU A 179 -19.76 -6.23 -0.88
N SER A 180 -20.47 -6.51 -1.95
CA SER A 180 -20.95 -7.86 -2.21
C SER A 180 -20.25 -8.63 -3.34
N GLU A 181 -19.56 -7.97 -4.26
CA GLU A 181 -19.00 -8.69 -5.42
C GLU A 181 -17.55 -8.28 -5.71
N LYS A 182 -16.67 -9.27 -5.71
CA LYS A 182 -15.33 -9.08 -6.29
C LYS A 182 -15.48 -8.86 -7.79
N PRO A 183 -14.78 -7.85 -8.37
CA PRO A 183 -14.84 -7.64 -9.81
C PRO A 183 -14.30 -8.87 -10.54
N THR A 184 -15.04 -9.33 -11.53
CA THR A 184 -14.55 -10.36 -12.44
C THR A 184 -13.57 -9.72 -13.43
N HIS A 185 -12.47 -10.39 -13.70
CA HIS A 185 -11.49 -9.95 -14.67
C HIS A 185 -10.98 -11.13 -15.52
N PRO A 186 -10.54 -10.89 -16.75
CA PRO A 186 -9.92 -11.94 -17.56
C PRO A 186 -8.59 -12.36 -16.94
N ILE A 187 -8.05 -13.50 -17.39
CA ILE A 187 -6.71 -13.95 -16.99
C ILE A 187 -5.70 -12.84 -17.33
N ILE A 188 -4.93 -12.43 -16.33
CA ILE A 188 -3.92 -11.38 -16.47
C ILE A 188 -2.66 -11.97 -17.07
N ASN A 189 -2.08 -11.29 -18.05
CA ASN A 189 -0.80 -11.63 -18.67
C ASN A 189 -0.04 -10.35 -19.09
N ASP A 190 1.16 -10.49 -19.62
CA ASP A 190 2.00 -9.36 -20.02
C ASP A 190 1.38 -8.46 -21.10
N VAL A 191 0.46 -8.99 -21.90
CA VAL A 191 -0.19 -8.25 -23.00
C VAL A 191 -1.32 -7.37 -22.48
N ASN A 192 -2.11 -7.86 -21.53
CA ASN A 192 -3.32 -7.18 -21.05
C ASN A 192 -3.20 -6.56 -19.66
N ILE A 193 -2.05 -6.66 -18.99
CA ILE A 193 -1.88 -6.24 -17.59
C ILE A 193 -2.24 -4.76 -17.37
N LEU A 194 -1.87 -3.88 -18.29
CA LEU A 194 -2.19 -2.46 -18.20
C LEU A 194 -3.71 -2.23 -18.28
N ASP A 195 -4.37 -2.85 -19.24
CA ASP A 195 -5.83 -2.73 -19.45
C ASP A 195 -6.59 -3.28 -18.25
N VAL A 196 -6.21 -4.46 -17.76
CA VAL A 196 -6.87 -5.10 -16.60
C VAL A 196 -6.64 -4.30 -15.33
N CYS A 197 -5.40 -3.87 -15.03
CA CYS A 197 -5.14 -3.05 -13.84
C CYS A 197 -5.87 -1.72 -13.90
N THR A 198 -5.96 -1.09 -15.06
CA THR A 198 -6.71 0.16 -15.23
C THR A 198 -8.20 -0.06 -14.98
N LYS A 199 -8.80 -1.08 -15.59
CA LYS A 199 -10.22 -1.41 -15.38
C LYS A 199 -10.55 -1.73 -13.92
N LEU A 200 -9.66 -2.45 -13.23
CA LEU A 200 -9.84 -2.75 -11.81
C LEU A 200 -9.68 -1.50 -10.94
N ALA A 201 -8.70 -0.66 -11.21
CA ALA A 201 -8.54 0.62 -10.53
C ALA A 201 -9.76 1.53 -10.74
N ASP A 202 -10.26 1.61 -11.98
CA ASP A 202 -11.48 2.35 -12.32
C ASP A 202 -12.72 1.76 -11.63
N TYR A 203 -12.81 0.42 -11.51
CA TYR A 203 -13.89 -0.24 -10.76
C TYR A 203 -13.93 0.24 -9.31
N TYR A 204 -12.76 0.31 -8.64
CA TYR A 204 -12.66 0.80 -7.26
C TYR A 204 -12.67 2.33 -7.14
N GLY A 205 -12.56 3.06 -8.25
CA GLY A 205 -12.51 4.53 -8.24
C GLY A 205 -11.19 5.11 -7.72
N VAL A 206 -10.08 4.39 -7.87
CA VAL A 206 -8.77 4.78 -7.36
C VAL A 206 -7.72 4.80 -8.46
N PRO A 207 -6.63 5.60 -8.32
CA PRO A 207 -5.54 5.56 -9.28
C PRO A 207 -4.88 4.17 -9.37
N VAL A 208 -4.53 3.74 -10.58
CA VAL A 208 -3.94 2.42 -10.84
C VAL A 208 -2.68 2.13 -10.00
N TYR A 209 -1.88 3.16 -9.73
CA TYR A 209 -0.67 3.01 -8.92
C TYR A 209 -0.96 2.79 -7.43
N TYR A 210 -2.06 3.29 -6.88
CA TYR A 210 -2.49 2.97 -5.52
C TYR A 210 -3.20 1.62 -5.45
N TYR A 211 -3.99 1.28 -6.48
CA TYR A 211 -4.53 -0.07 -6.59
C TYR A 211 -3.42 -1.13 -6.51
N THR A 212 -2.37 -0.99 -7.34
CA THR A 212 -1.25 -1.95 -7.34
C THR A 212 -0.42 -1.92 -6.06
N GLN A 213 -0.30 -0.77 -5.40
CA GLN A 213 0.36 -0.63 -4.10
C GLN A 213 -0.36 -1.45 -3.02
N VAL A 214 -1.68 -1.31 -2.93
CA VAL A 214 -2.53 -2.08 -2.00
C VAL A 214 -2.42 -3.58 -2.29
N GLN A 215 -2.39 -3.99 -3.56
CA GLN A 215 -2.21 -5.41 -3.92
C GLN A 215 -0.89 -5.98 -3.40
N GLN A 216 0.22 -5.23 -3.48
CA GLN A 216 1.49 -5.68 -2.93
C GLN A 216 1.45 -5.82 -1.41
N GLN A 217 0.78 -4.92 -0.71
CA GLN A 217 0.63 -5.01 0.75
C GLN A 217 -0.26 -6.19 1.17
N LEU A 218 -1.33 -6.46 0.42
CA LEU A 218 -2.26 -7.56 0.67
C LEU A 218 -1.63 -8.96 0.50
N MET A 219 -0.48 -9.09 -0.18
CA MET A 219 0.16 -10.39 -0.34
C MET A 219 0.56 -11.05 0.98
N SER A 220 0.73 -10.28 2.04
CA SER A 220 1.11 -10.76 3.38
C SER A 220 -0.08 -10.95 4.31
N MET A 221 -1.30 -10.59 3.87
CA MET A 221 -2.52 -10.69 4.67
C MET A 221 -3.33 -11.94 4.30
N THR A 222 -3.95 -12.54 5.30
CA THR A 222 -4.92 -13.64 5.11
C THR A 222 -6.24 -13.11 4.57
N GLU A 223 -6.62 -11.90 4.99
CA GLU A 223 -7.83 -11.25 4.51
C GLU A 223 -7.76 -10.93 3.00
N ASP A 224 -8.89 -11.02 2.36
CA ASP A 224 -8.99 -10.86 0.92
C ASP A 224 -9.32 -9.42 0.47
N TYR A 225 -9.16 -8.47 1.37
CA TYR A 225 -9.36 -7.04 1.11
C TYR A 225 -8.44 -6.17 1.97
N GLY A 226 -8.30 -4.92 1.57
CA GLY A 226 -7.63 -3.85 2.32
C GLY A 226 -8.34 -2.53 2.13
N TYR A 227 -8.00 -1.55 2.96
CA TYR A 227 -8.56 -0.21 2.89
C TYR A 227 -7.53 0.78 2.34
N LEU A 228 -7.97 1.62 1.39
CA LEU A 228 -7.30 2.85 1.02
C LEU A 228 -8.09 4.01 1.61
N ILE A 229 -7.49 4.72 2.56
CA ILE A 229 -8.08 5.85 3.25
C ILE A 229 -7.52 7.12 2.62
N VAL A 230 -8.38 7.94 2.05
CA VAL A 230 -8.00 9.15 1.34
C VAL A 230 -8.58 10.37 2.03
N GLN A 231 -7.71 11.30 2.42
CA GLN A 231 -8.09 12.62 2.91
C GLN A 231 -7.96 13.64 1.79
N ASP A 232 -9.03 14.35 1.51
CA ASP A 232 -8.99 15.50 0.60
C ASP A 232 -8.40 16.73 1.30
N ASP A 233 -7.38 17.32 0.72
CA ASP A 233 -6.68 18.48 1.28
C ASP A 233 -7.45 19.81 1.13
N ASP A 234 -8.49 19.85 0.31
CA ASP A 234 -9.27 21.04 0.02
C ASP A 234 -10.44 21.23 0.99
N ASN A 235 -11.23 20.15 1.20
CA ASN A 235 -12.42 20.18 2.05
C ASN A 235 -12.28 19.33 3.34
N TRP A 236 -11.16 18.64 3.51
CA TRP A 236 -10.89 17.74 4.65
C TRP A 236 -11.88 16.58 4.81
N GLU A 237 -12.59 16.24 3.76
CA GLU A 237 -13.42 15.04 3.70
C GLU A 237 -12.56 13.79 3.63
N THR A 238 -13.02 12.72 4.30
CA THR A 238 -12.33 11.44 4.35
C THR A 238 -13.12 10.42 3.55
N TYR A 239 -12.42 9.65 2.72
CA TYR A 239 -12.97 8.60 1.88
C TYR A 239 -12.27 7.28 2.17
N VAL A 240 -13.04 6.21 2.31
CA VAL A 240 -12.53 4.86 2.52
C VAL A 240 -12.93 3.97 1.35
N PHE A 241 -11.95 3.47 0.63
CA PHE A 241 -12.13 2.52 -0.47
C PHE A 241 -11.76 1.13 0.01
N LYS A 242 -12.66 0.15 -0.17
CA LYS A 242 -12.39 -1.27 0.09
C LYS A 242 -11.91 -1.92 -1.19
N ILE A 243 -10.69 -2.42 -1.20
CA ILE A 243 -10.02 -2.99 -2.38
C ILE A 243 -9.80 -4.47 -2.14
N HIS A 244 -10.40 -5.31 -2.96
CA HIS A 244 -10.23 -6.76 -2.87
C HIS A 244 -8.89 -7.23 -3.43
N LYS A 245 -8.35 -8.26 -2.82
CA LYS A 245 -7.12 -8.94 -3.19
C LYS A 245 -7.25 -9.63 -4.54
N ASN A 246 -6.24 -9.48 -5.38
CA ASN A 246 -6.13 -10.13 -6.68
C ASN A 246 -4.90 -11.03 -6.70
N GLU A 247 -5.12 -12.31 -6.46
CA GLU A 247 -4.04 -13.31 -6.36
C GLU A 247 -3.24 -13.45 -7.67
N GLN A 248 -3.88 -13.31 -8.83
CA GLN A 248 -3.17 -13.34 -10.11
C GLN A 248 -2.20 -12.17 -10.26
N LEU A 249 -2.64 -10.97 -9.90
CA LEU A 249 -1.79 -9.78 -9.97
C LEU A 249 -0.63 -9.87 -8.98
N ILE A 250 -0.88 -10.39 -7.79
CA ILE A 250 0.15 -10.63 -6.77
C ILE A 250 1.20 -11.62 -7.29
N GLU A 251 0.77 -12.71 -7.92
CA GLU A 251 1.71 -13.70 -8.47
C GLU A 251 2.56 -13.09 -9.60
N ILE A 252 1.96 -12.29 -10.49
CA ILE A 252 2.70 -11.57 -11.52
C ILE A 252 3.70 -10.56 -10.90
N LEU A 253 3.31 -9.86 -9.84
CA LEU A 253 4.22 -8.96 -9.11
C LEU A 253 5.44 -9.71 -8.57
N LYS A 254 5.25 -10.89 -7.96
CA LYS A 254 6.34 -11.73 -7.46
C LYS A 254 7.29 -12.11 -8.60
N GLN A 255 6.78 -12.64 -9.71
CA GLN A 255 7.58 -13.06 -10.86
C GLN A 255 8.37 -11.90 -11.48
N LYS A 256 7.71 -10.75 -11.66
CA LYS A 256 8.35 -9.55 -12.20
C LYS A 256 9.41 -8.99 -11.24
N SER A 257 9.22 -9.08 -9.93
CA SER A 257 10.20 -8.61 -8.95
C SER A 257 11.48 -9.46 -8.98
N VAL A 258 11.37 -10.78 -9.10
CA VAL A 258 12.53 -11.68 -9.21
C VAL A 258 13.35 -11.34 -10.45
N SER A 259 12.70 -11.25 -11.61
CA SER A 259 13.39 -10.92 -12.87
C SER A 259 14.01 -9.52 -12.86
N ALA A 260 13.32 -8.53 -12.31
CA ALA A 260 13.83 -7.16 -12.20
C ALA A 260 15.01 -7.07 -11.24
N TRP A 261 14.97 -7.82 -10.11
CA TRP A 261 16.06 -7.80 -9.14
C TRP A 261 17.33 -8.45 -9.68
N ALA A 262 17.22 -9.54 -10.43
CA ALA A 262 18.37 -10.12 -11.11
C ALA A 262 19.07 -9.12 -12.04
N MET A 263 18.30 -8.23 -12.70
CA MET A 263 18.88 -7.13 -13.50
C MET A 263 19.56 -6.06 -12.62
N VAL A 264 18.99 -5.71 -11.47
CA VAL A 264 19.62 -4.79 -10.50
C VAL A 264 20.97 -5.33 -10.06
N GLU A 265 21.04 -6.60 -9.66
CA GLU A 265 22.28 -7.25 -9.22
C GLU A 265 23.34 -7.32 -10.33
N ALA A 266 22.93 -7.65 -11.55
CA ALA A 266 23.82 -7.65 -12.71
C ALA A 266 24.40 -6.26 -12.98
N MET A 267 23.59 -5.20 -12.90
CA MET A 267 24.05 -3.81 -13.08
C MET A 267 25.01 -3.41 -11.95
N ARG A 268 24.72 -3.73 -10.69
CA ARG A 268 25.62 -3.46 -9.55
C ARG A 268 26.96 -4.16 -9.69
N SER A 269 26.95 -5.41 -10.12
CA SER A 269 28.18 -6.21 -10.32
C SER A 269 29.06 -5.65 -11.45
N ASN A 270 28.46 -5.11 -12.50
CA ASN A 270 29.18 -4.49 -13.60
C ASN A 270 29.77 -3.10 -13.24
N ALA A 271 29.10 -2.36 -12.36
CA ALA A 271 29.59 -1.06 -11.88
C ALA A 271 30.80 -1.18 -10.93
N ASN A 272 30.99 -2.34 -10.31
CA ASN A 272 32.10 -2.62 -9.38
C ASN A 272 33.33 -3.26 -10.05
N ARG A 273 33.29 -3.46 -11.36
CA ARG A 273 34.42 -3.94 -12.20
C ARG A 273 35.08 -2.77 -12.92
#